data_053bfce8ff8197cce1b276d00f2f5f2a
#
_entry.id   053bfce8ff8197cce1b276d00f2f5f2a
#
_cell.length_a   1.000
_cell.length_b   1.000
_cell.length_c   1.000
_cell.angle_alpha   90.00
_cell.angle_beta   90.00
_cell.angle_gamma   90.00
#
_symmetry.space_group_name_H-M   'P 1'
#
loop_
_entity.id
_entity.type
_entity.pdbx_description
1 polymer ?
#
loop_
_entity_poly.entity_id
_entity_poly.type
_entity_poly.pdbx_seq_one_letter_code
_entity_poly.pdbx_strand_id
1 'polypeptide(L)'
;MVPVSTASLSLEVSGLAFAYPDGHQALFGVDFTVPRGERVALLGPNGAGKTTLVLHLNGILSGGTGTVTVAGLPVGKRHMAEIRQKVGIVFQDPDDQLFMPTVREDVAFGPAAAGLKGAALEERVRTALEQVGMADFADRPPHHLSFGQRRRVAVATVLAMRPEILVLDEPSSNLDPASRRELADILRSLDVTVLMVTHDLPYALELCPRALILSDGVIAADGPTGKLLSDEALMRAHRLELPFGFDPRTVALDA
;
A
#
# COMPACT_ATOMS: atom_id res chain seq x y z
N MET A 1 4.81 -14.90 -30.58
CA MET A 1 4.70 -15.40 -29.21
C MET A 1 5.87 -14.78 -28.44
N VAL A 2 5.64 -13.64 -27.79
CA VAL A 2 6.65 -12.94 -26.99
C VAL A 2 6.86 -13.78 -25.72
N PRO A 3 8.09 -14.11 -25.30
CA PRO A 3 8.30 -14.84 -24.08
C PRO A 3 7.80 -13.98 -22.90
N VAL A 4 6.82 -14.48 -22.18
CA VAL A 4 6.39 -13.92 -20.88
C VAL A 4 7.61 -14.04 -19.99
N SER A 5 8.18 -12.89 -19.63
CA SER A 5 9.23 -12.80 -18.61
C SER A 5 8.71 -13.53 -17.37
N THR A 6 9.45 -14.54 -16.89
CA THR A 6 9.17 -15.25 -15.64
C THR A 6 9.55 -14.39 -14.42
N ALA A 7 9.16 -13.12 -14.42
CA ALA A 7 9.25 -12.30 -13.23
C ALA A 7 8.34 -12.94 -12.16
N SER A 8 8.90 -13.27 -11.01
CA SER A 8 8.11 -13.82 -9.92
C SER A 8 7.04 -12.79 -9.50
N LEU A 9 5.78 -13.22 -9.44
CA LEU A 9 4.68 -12.36 -9.03
C LEU A 9 4.72 -12.13 -7.51
N SER A 10 4.54 -10.88 -7.09
CA SER A 10 4.31 -10.51 -5.69
C SER A 10 2.85 -10.68 -5.31
N LEU A 11 1.94 -10.23 -6.19
CA LEU A 11 0.50 -10.38 -5.99
C LEU A 11 -0.14 -10.99 -7.23
N GLU A 12 -1.07 -11.91 -7.02
CA GLU A 12 -1.95 -12.46 -8.04
C GLU A 12 -3.36 -12.58 -7.46
N VAL A 13 -4.31 -11.92 -8.08
CA VAL A 13 -5.73 -11.96 -7.72
C VAL A 13 -6.49 -12.45 -8.93
N SER A 14 -7.30 -13.48 -8.77
CA SER A 14 -8.04 -14.07 -9.87
C SER A 14 -9.49 -14.34 -9.47
N GLY A 15 -10.42 -13.67 -10.18
CA GLY A 15 -11.86 -13.80 -10.03
C GLY A 15 -12.37 -13.48 -8.62
N LEU A 16 -11.70 -12.61 -7.86
CA LEU A 16 -12.07 -12.32 -6.48
C LEU A 16 -13.42 -11.59 -6.43
N ALA A 17 -14.45 -12.27 -5.92
CA ALA A 17 -15.74 -11.68 -5.62
C ALA A 17 -16.09 -11.87 -4.13
N PHE A 18 -16.59 -10.81 -3.50
CA PHE A 18 -16.86 -10.80 -2.08
C PHE A 18 -18.07 -9.96 -1.73
N ALA A 19 -18.93 -10.53 -0.87
CA ALA A 19 -20.05 -9.84 -0.23
C ALA A 19 -19.87 -9.87 1.29
N TYR A 20 -20.20 -8.76 1.94
CA TYR A 20 -20.26 -8.67 3.40
C TYR A 20 -21.44 -9.47 3.95
N PRO A 21 -21.45 -9.81 5.27
CA PRO A 21 -22.54 -10.59 5.90
C PRO A 21 -23.92 -9.93 5.81
N ASP A 22 -23.98 -8.61 5.64
CA ASP A 22 -25.21 -7.84 5.43
C ASP A 22 -25.77 -7.93 4.01
N GLY A 23 -25.10 -8.68 3.11
CA GLY A 23 -25.47 -8.86 1.72
C GLY A 23 -24.89 -7.83 0.76
N HIS A 24 -24.17 -6.80 1.25
CA HIS A 24 -23.52 -5.83 0.38
C HIS A 24 -22.36 -6.47 -0.37
N GLN A 25 -22.48 -6.58 -1.70
CA GLN A 25 -21.41 -7.08 -2.55
C GLN A 25 -20.42 -5.94 -2.88
N ALA A 26 -19.17 -6.13 -2.51
CA ALA A 26 -18.12 -5.12 -2.66
C ALA A 26 -17.14 -5.41 -3.81
N LEU A 27 -16.96 -6.70 -4.18
CA LEU A 27 -16.09 -7.12 -5.27
C LEU A 27 -16.84 -8.10 -6.18
N PHE A 28 -16.68 -7.95 -7.51
CA PHE A 28 -17.46 -8.65 -8.53
C PHE A 28 -16.61 -9.45 -9.52
N GLY A 29 -15.47 -10.00 -9.08
CA GLY A 29 -14.55 -10.72 -9.95
C GLY A 29 -13.34 -9.85 -10.33
N VAL A 30 -12.53 -9.55 -9.34
CA VAL A 30 -11.31 -8.75 -9.50
C VAL A 30 -10.19 -9.64 -10.00
N ASP A 31 -9.53 -9.21 -11.09
CA ASP A 31 -8.39 -9.89 -11.70
C ASP A 31 -7.24 -8.90 -11.90
N PHE A 32 -6.07 -9.17 -11.32
CA PHE A 32 -4.83 -8.45 -11.61
C PHE A 32 -3.61 -9.19 -11.08
N THR A 33 -2.44 -8.81 -11.57
CA THR A 33 -1.14 -9.29 -11.06
C THR A 33 -0.20 -8.13 -10.81
N VAL A 34 0.70 -8.26 -9.84
CA VAL A 34 1.78 -7.31 -9.56
C VAL A 34 3.10 -8.07 -9.53
N PRO A 35 4.00 -7.84 -10.49
CA PRO A 35 5.37 -8.35 -10.48
C PRO A 35 6.16 -7.88 -9.25
N ARG A 36 7.19 -8.64 -8.88
CA ARG A 36 8.09 -8.28 -7.80
C ARG A 36 8.83 -6.99 -8.10
N GLY A 37 8.88 -6.09 -7.11
CA GLY A 37 9.54 -4.78 -7.21
C GLY A 37 8.74 -3.72 -7.97
N GLU A 38 7.57 -4.07 -8.53
CA GLU A 38 6.73 -3.10 -9.22
C GLU A 38 6.01 -2.18 -8.23
N ARG A 39 5.80 -0.92 -8.63
CA ARG A 39 4.98 0.06 -7.90
C ARG A 39 3.71 0.31 -8.69
N VAL A 40 2.58 -0.03 -8.08
CA VAL A 40 1.26 0.05 -8.70
C VAL A 40 0.33 0.90 -7.85
N ALA A 41 -0.36 1.86 -8.47
CA ALA A 41 -1.43 2.59 -7.84
C ALA A 41 -2.77 1.87 -8.03
N LEU A 42 -3.56 1.76 -6.98
CA LEU A 42 -4.95 1.32 -7.02
C LEU A 42 -5.85 2.56 -6.87
N LEU A 43 -6.36 3.03 -7.98
CA LEU A 43 -7.22 4.20 -8.09
C LEU A 43 -8.70 3.80 -8.11
N GLY A 44 -9.57 4.73 -7.80
CA GLY A 44 -11.01 4.52 -7.90
C GLY A 44 -11.81 5.38 -6.93
N PRO A 45 -13.10 5.58 -7.17
CA PRO A 45 -13.95 6.38 -6.30
C PRO A 45 -14.14 5.75 -4.92
N ASN A 46 -14.67 6.55 -3.99
CA ASN A 46 -15.08 6.02 -2.68
C ASN A 46 -16.17 4.97 -2.87
N GLY A 47 -16.08 3.88 -2.10
CA GLY A 47 -17.01 2.76 -2.21
C GLY A 47 -16.71 1.78 -3.35
N ALA A 48 -15.67 1.98 -4.16
CA ALA A 48 -15.30 1.06 -5.25
C ALA A 48 -14.83 -0.33 -4.81
N GLY A 49 -14.58 -0.54 -3.50
CA GLY A 49 -14.09 -1.82 -2.97
C GLY A 49 -12.58 -1.86 -2.68
N LYS A 50 -11.85 -0.74 -2.77
CA LYS A 50 -10.40 -0.68 -2.58
C LYS A 50 -9.95 -1.25 -1.23
N THR A 51 -10.50 -0.77 -0.13
CA THR A 51 -10.20 -1.26 1.22
C THR A 51 -10.57 -2.74 1.37
N THR A 52 -11.70 -3.17 0.82
CA THR A 52 -12.11 -4.58 0.82
C THR A 52 -11.06 -5.45 0.12
N LEU A 53 -10.59 -5.01 -1.05
CA LEU A 53 -9.52 -5.71 -1.79
C LEU A 53 -8.23 -5.78 -0.96
N VAL A 54 -7.77 -4.64 -0.41
CA VAL A 54 -6.55 -4.58 0.43
C VAL A 54 -6.61 -5.56 1.61
N LEU A 55 -7.74 -5.62 2.30
CA LEU A 55 -7.92 -6.52 3.46
C LEU A 55 -7.93 -8.01 3.09
N HIS A 56 -8.18 -8.37 1.82
CA HIS A 56 -8.03 -9.74 1.33
C HIS A 56 -6.55 -10.09 1.09
N LEU A 57 -5.68 -9.12 0.77
CA LEU A 57 -4.27 -9.39 0.47
C LEU A 57 -3.49 -9.92 1.67
N ASN A 58 -3.86 -9.53 2.90
CA ASN A 58 -3.21 -10.01 4.13
C ASN A 58 -4.12 -10.93 4.97
N GLY A 59 -5.28 -11.31 4.41
CA GLY A 59 -6.24 -12.22 5.04
C GLY A 59 -6.91 -11.68 6.30
N ILE A 60 -7.05 -10.36 6.45
CA ILE A 60 -7.97 -9.75 7.44
C ILE A 60 -9.41 -10.07 7.05
N LEU A 61 -9.75 -9.86 5.77
CA LEU A 61 -10.97 -10.42 5.19
C LEU A 61 -10.67 -11.75 4.51
N SER A 62 -11.61 -12.65 4.56
CA SER A 62 -11.57 -13.96 3.93
C SER A 62 -12.97 -14.41 3.53
N GLY A 63 -13.07 -15.25 2.50
CA GLY A 63 -14.35 -15.74 1.96
C GLY A 63 -14.61 -15.17 0.54
N GLY A 64 -15.81 -15.37 0.04
CA GLY A 64 -16.14 -15.08 -1.35
C GLY A 64 -15.66 -16.16 -2.32
N THR A 65 -15.48 -15.81 -3.58
CA THR A 65 -14.99 -16.69 -4.64
C THR A 65 -13.68 -16.14 -5.22
N GLY A 66 -13.02 -16.93 -6.04
CA GLY A 66 -11.72 -16.56 -6.63
C GLY A 66 -10.54 -16.91 -5.72
N THR A 67 -9.36 -16.44 -6.10
CA THR A 67 -8.11 -16.73 -5.39
C THR A 67 -7.26 -15.48 -5.23
N VAL A 68 -6.57 -15.39 -4.11
CA VAL A 68 -5.53 -14.40 -3.85
C VAL A 68 -4.25 -15.14 -3.51
N THR A 69 -3.18 -14.83 -4.23
CA THR A 69 -1.85 -15.42 -4.02
C THR A 69 -0.85 -14.29 -3.72
N VAL A 70 -0.06 -14.44 -2.68
CA VAL A 70 0.94 -13.49 -2.20
C VAL A 70 2.30 -14.15 -2.20
N ALA A 71 3.23 -13.64 -3.00
CA ALA A 71 4.57 -14.21 -3.15
C ALA A 71 4.54 -15.75 -3.37
N GLY A 72 3.61 -16.22 -4.23
CA GLY A 72 3.41 -17.64 -4.54
C GLY A 72 2.60 -18.43 -3.50
N LEU A 73 2.18 -17.82 -2.39
CA LEU A 73 1.41 -18.48 -1.34
C LEU A 73 -0.08 -18.12 -1.44
N PRO A 74 -1.00 -19.09 -1.54
CA PRO A 74 -2.42 -18.79 -1.52
C PRO A 74 -2.85 -18.27 -0.15
N VAL A 75 -3.61 -17.16 -0.16
CA VAL A 75 -4.16 -16.56 1.06
C VAL A 75 -5.18 -17.50 1.68
N GLY A 76 -4.88 -17.99 2.86
CA GLY A 76 -5.71 -18.96 3.59
C GLY A 76 -5.11 -19.34 4.93
N LYS A 77 -5.87 -20.02 5.77
CA LYS A 77 -5.50 -20.33 7.16
C LYS A 77 -4.11 -20.96 7.29
N ARG A 78 -3.70 -21.80 6.33
CA ARG A 78 -2.42 -22.52 6.38
C ARG A 78 -1.20 -21.59 6.27
N HIS A 79 -1.27 -20.52 5.47
CA HIS A 79 -0.15 -19.64 5.16
C HIS A 79 -0.25 -18.27 5.79
N MET A 80 -1.28 -18.04 6.63
CA MET A 80 -1.62 -16.71 7.15
C MET A 80 -0.47 -16.03 7.91
N ALA A 81 0.24 -16.79 8.75
CA ALA A 81 1.37 -16.24 9.52
C ALA A 81 2.51 -15.78 8.59
N GLU A 82 2.82 -16.54 7.56
CA GLU A 82 3.85 -16.21 6.58
C GLU A 82 3.43 -15.02 5.69
N ILE A 83 2.18 -15.03 5.23
CA ILE A 83 1.62 -13.94 4.41
C ILE A 83 1.68 -12.61 5.17
N ARG A 84 1.29 -12.57 6.45
CA ARG A 84 1.33 -11.38 7.28
C ARG A 84 2.74 -10.85 7.57
N GLN A 85 3.76 -11.69 7.42
CA GLN A 85 5.15 -11.24 7.44
C GLN A 85 5.59 -10.64 6.10
N LYS A 86 5.02 -11.13 4.98
CA LYS A 86 5.37 -10.69 3.63
C LYS A 86 4.62 -9.42 3.20
N VAL A 87 3.38 -9.22 3.66
CA VAL A 87 2.54 -8.07 3.31
C VAL A 87 2.40 -7.15 4.52
N GLY A 88 3.02 -5.99 4.43
CA GLY A 88 2.82 -4.92 5.39
C GLY A 88 1.78 -3.92 4.89
N ILE A 89 0.83 -3.55 5.74
CA ILE A 89 -0.18 -2.52 5.44
C ILE A 89 0.06 -1.31 6.32
N VAL A 90 0.13 -0.13 5.70
CA VAL A 90 0.10 1.17 6.38
C VAL A 90 -1.31 1.72 6.22
N PHE A 91 -2.00 1.91 7.32
CA PHE A 91 -3.39 2.40 7.33
C PHE A 91 -3.48 3.90 7.05
N GLN A 92 -4.66 4.33 6.61
CA GLN A 92 -4.94 5.74 6.28
C GLN A 92 -4.76 6.67 7.48
N ASP A 93 -5.18 6.28 8.70
CA ASP A 93 -4.94 7.04 9.90
C ASP A 93 -3.79 6.40 10.70
N PRO A 94 -2.68 7.13 10.94
CA PRO A 94 -1.59 6.60 11.75
C PRO A 94 -2.02 6.30 13.20
N ASP A 95 -3.07 6.93 13.72
CA ASP A 95 -3.56 6.68 15.07
C ASP A 95 -4.28 5.32 15.19
N ASP A 96 -4.72 4.72 14.09
CA ASP A 96 -5.21 3.33 14.05
C ASP A 96 -4.07 2.30 14.13
N GLN A 97 -2.82 2.75 14.00
CA GLN A 97 -1.64 1.87 13.94
C GLN A 97 -0.66 2.09 15.09
N LEU A 98 -0.62 3.30 15.66
CA LEU A 98 0.31 3.69 16.74
C LEU A 98 -0.43 3.69 18.08
N PHE A 99 -0.10 2.74 18.93
CA PHE A 99 -0.84 2.52 20.21
C PHE A 99 0.08 2.27 21.42
N MET A 100 1.41 2.24 21.20
CA MET A 100 2.37 2.01 22.27
C MET A 100 2.78 3.35 22.95
N PRO A 101 3.31 3.30 24.17
CA PRO A 101 3.75 4.50 24.88
C PRO A 101 4.82 5.31 24.17
N THR A 102 5.71 4.67 23.40
CA THR A 102 6.82 5.32 22.67
C THR A 102 6.89 4.85 21.23
N VAL A 103 7.47 5.69 20.36
CA VAL A 103 7.76 5.37 18.96
C VAL A 103 8.59 4.08 18.84
N ARG A 104 9.61 3.92 19.68
CA ARG A 104 10.45 2.71 19.73
C ARG A 104 9.62 1.46 19.95
N GLU A 105 8.70 1.51 20.91
CA GLU A 105 7.86 0.37 21.26
C GLU A 105 6.86 0.03 20.16
N ASP A 106 6.29 1.04 19.48
CA ASP A 106 5.43 0.81 18.31
C ASP A 106 6.21 0.11 17.19
N VAL A 107 7.42 0.59 16.85
CA VAL A 107 8.25 -0.01 15.80
C VAL A 107 8.75 -1.40 16.20
N ALA A 108 9.00 -1.64 17.49
CA ALA A 108 9.42 -2.93 18.02
C ALA A 108 8.31 -3.97 18.07
N PHE A 109 7.05 -3.54 18.13
CA PHE A 109 5.91 -4.42 18.43
C PHE A 109 5.82 -5.61 17.45
N GLY A 110 5.82 -5.35 16.16
CA GLY A 110 5.72 -6.39 15.13
C GLY A 110 6.90 -7.39 15.17
N PRO A 111 8.16 -6.90 15.08
CA PRO A 111 9.33 -7.77 15.16
C PRO A 111 9.42 -8.58 16.47
N ALA A 112 9.05 -7.98 17.61
CA ALA A 112 9.02 -8.68 18.89
C ALA A 112 7.95 -9.80 18.92
N ALA A 113 6.76 -9.51 18.40
CA ALA A 113 5.70 -10.51 18.23
C ALA A 113 6.11 -11.66 17.28
N ALA A 114 6.96 -11.38 16.29
CA ALA A 114 7.56 -12.38 15.43
C ALA A 114 8.74 -13.14 16.08
N GLY A 115 9.06 -12.85 17.36
CA GLY A 115 10.05 -13.56 18.14
C GLY A 115 11.45 -12.94 18.18
N LEU A 116 11.67 -11.76 17.56
CA LEU A 116 12.93 -11.05 17.63
C LEU A 116 13.15 -10.50 19.06
N LYS A 117 14.40 -10.55 19.57
CA LYS A 117 14.73 -10.10 20.93
C LYS A 117 16.13 -9.50 20.99
N GLY A 118 16.39 -8.75 22.08
CA GLY A 118 17.71 -8.22 22.40
C GLY A 118 18.31 -7.34 21.30
N ALA A 119 19.60 -7.42 21.07
CA ALA A 119 20.34 -6.58 20.14
C ALA A 119 19.78 -6.64 18.69
N ALA A 120 19.26 -7.79 18.25
CA ALA A 120 18.68 -7.94 16.92
C ALA A 120 17.36 -7.15 16.77
N LEU A 121 16.55 -7.06 17.83
CA LEU A 121 15.35 -6.25 17.86
C LEU A 121 15.70 -4.76 17.85
N GLU A 122 16.64 -4.34 18.70
CA GLU A 122 17.09 -2.94 18.76
C GLU A 122 17.65 -2.45 17.41
N GLU A 123 18.47 -3.27 16.77
CA GLU A 123 19.02 -2.96 15.45
C GLU A 123 17.92 -2.85 14.39
N ARG A 124 16.90 -3.71 14.46
CA ARG A 124 15.76 -3.67 13.55
C ARG A 124 14.97 -2.38 13.68
N VAL A 125 14.69 -1.97 14.93
CA VAL A 125 13.99 -0.72 15.25
C VAL A 125 14.79 0.50 14.81
N ARG A 126 16.09 0.54 15.15
CA ARG A 126 16.98 1.62 14.76
C ARG A 126 17.00 1.81 13.23
N THR A 127 17.23 0.73 12.50
CA THR A 127 17.28 0.76 11.03
C THR A 127 15.97 1.28 10.42
N ALA A 128 14.82 0.79 10.91
CA ALA A 128 13.52 1.23 10.40
C ALA A 128 13.25 2.73 10.68
N LEU A 129 13.62 3.21 11.86
CA LEU A 129 13.48 4.63 12.20
C LEU A 129 14.43 5.52 11.40
N GLU A 130 15.67 5.08 11.15
CA GLU A 130 16.62 5.78 10.29
C GLU A 130 16.10 5.90 8.85
N GLN A 131 15.54 4.84 8.29
CA GLN A 131 14.94 4.83 6.94
C GLN A 131 13.87 5.90 6.74
N VAL A 132 13.13 6.24 7.79
CA VAL A 132 12.05 7.24 7.73
C VAL A 132 12.43 8.59 8.37
N GLY A 133 13.70 8.78 8.78
CA GLY A 133 14.19 10.01 9.40
C GLY A 133 13.57 10.31 10.76
N MET A 134 13.27 9.27 11.56
CA MET A 134 12.60 9.38 12.86
C MET A 134 13.44 8.85 14.03
N ALA A 135 14.72 8.59 13.84
CA ALA A 135 15.60 8.03 14.88
C ALA A 135 15.66 8.88 16.15
N ASP A 136 15.72 10.21 16.01
CA ASP A 136 15.80 11.15 17.15
C ASP A 136 14.50 11.25 17.96
N PHE A 137 13.43 10.63 17.47
CA PHE A 137 12.10 10.64 18.09
C PHE A 137 11.75 9.30 18.76
N ALA A 138 12.69 8.35 18.79
CA ALA A 138 12.43 6.97 19.23
C ALA A 138 11.78 6.88 20.62
N ASP A 139 12.20 7.71 21.58
CA ASP A 139 11.72 7.68 22.96
C ASP A 139 10.55 8.66 23.21
N ARG A 140 10.03 9.31 22.18
CA ARG A 140 8.86 10.20 22.30
C ARG A 140 7.55 9.42 22.20
N PRO A 141 6.51 9.86 22.92
CA PRO A 141 5.15 9.37 22.72
C PRO A 141 4.63 9.78 21.33
N PRO A 142 3.96 8.87 20.56
CA PRO A 142 3.44 9.18 19.23
C PRO A 142 2.52 10.41 19.18
N HIS A 143 1.69 10.63 20.19
CA HIS A 143 0.78 11.77 20.26
C HIS A 143 1.46 13.14 20.43
N HIS A 144 2.77 13.17 20.70
CA HIS A 144 3.58 14.41 20.70
C HIS A 144 4.19 14.73 19.31
N LEU A 145 3.94 13.90 18.32
CA LEU A 145 4.43 14.08 16.96
C LEU A 145 3.41 14.81 16.09
N SER A 146 3.88 15.53 15.06
CA SER A 146 3.00 16.04 13.99
C SER A 146 2.36 14.88 13.22
N PHE A 147 1.29 15.16 12.47
CA PHE A 147 0.63 14.13 11.66
C PHE A 147 1.60 13.50 10.65
N GLY A 148 2.42 14.29 9.95
CA GLY A 148 3.43 13.77 9.01
C GLY A 148 4.50 12.92 9.70
N GLN A 149 4.93 13.28 10.92
CA GLN A 149 5.84 12.47 11.71
C GLN A 149 5.20 11.14 12.12
N ARG A 150 3.93 11.15 12.61
CA ARG A 150 3.20 9.91 12.91
C ARG A 150 3.05 9.02 11.67
N ARG A 151 2.77 9.61 10.51
CA ARG A 151 2.71 8.86 9.24
C ARG A 151 4.03 8.15 8.93
N ARG A 152 5.17 8.82 9.09
CA ARG A 152 6.49 8.21 8.88
C ARG A 152 6.77 7.10 9.91
N VAL A 153 6.39 7.30 11.17
CA VAL A 153 6.50 6.24 12.20
C VAL A 153 5.62 5.04 11.83
N ALA A 154 4.38 5.25 11.37
CA ALA A 154 3.52 4.16 10.91
C ALA A 154 4.17 3.37 9.76
N VAL A 155 4.84 4.04 8.81
CA VAL A 155 5.63 3.35 7.79
C VAL A 155 6.78 2.56 8.43
N ALA A 156 7.50 3.13 9.42
CA ALA A 156 8.60 2.44 10.10
C ALA A 156 8.15 1.16 10.82
N THR A 157 6.96 1.14 11.45
CA THR A 157 6.44 -0.07 12.10
C THR A 157 6.32 -1.23 11.13
N VAL A 158 5.93 -0.93 9.88
CA VAL A 158 5.80 -1.92 8.81
C VAL A 158 7.18 -2.31 8.25
N LEU A 159 8.05 -1.34 7.97
CA LEU A 159 9.41 -1.60 7.46
C LEU A 159 10.24 -2.45 8.43
N ALA A 160 10.02 -2.30 9.75
CA ALA A 160 10.66 -3.14 10.76
C ALA A 160 10.35 -4.63 10.59
N MET A 161 9.24 -4.99 9.97
CA MET A 161 8.90 -6.38 9.61
C MET A 161 9.66 -6.89 8.39
N ARG A 162 10.31 -6.00 7.60
CA ARG A 162 10.94 -6.32 6.30
C ARG A 162 9.98 -7.00 5.32
N PRO A 163 8.84 -6.41 5.02
CA PRO A 163 7.87 -7.00 4.10
C PRO A 163 8.45 -7.08 2.67
N GLU A 164 7.98 -8.04 1.90
CA GLU A 164 8.23 -8.11 0.45
C GLU A 164 7.29 -7.19 -0.32
N ILE A 165 6.12 -6.89 0.26
CA ILE A 165 5.05 -6.09 -0.33
C ILE A 165 4.59 -5.05 0.68
N LEU A 166 4.61 -3.79 0.28
CA LEU A 166 4.10 -2.67 1.07
C LEU A 166 2.79 -2.18 0.46
N VAL A 167 1.72 -2.30 1.21
CA VAL A 167 0.41 -1.73 0.86
C VAL A 167 0.23 -0.44 1.64
N LEU A 168 -0.05 0.65 0.93
CA LEU A 168 -0.25 1.98 1.50
C LEU A 168 -1.69 2.40 1.25
N ASP A 169 -2.46 2.66 2.29
CA ASP A 169 -3.82 3.18 2.16
C ASP A 169 -3.82 4.69 2.38
N GLU A 170 -4.07 5.45 1.30
CA GLU A 170 -4.12 6.91 1.26
C GLU A 170 -2.90 7.60 1.94
N PRO A 171 -1.66 7.28 1.54
CA PRO A 171 -0.47 7.69 2.28
C PRO A 171 -0.23 9.20 2.32
N SER A 172 -0.69 9.97 1.32
CA SER A 172 -0.54 11.43 1.23
C SER A 172 -1.65 12.23 1.93
N SER A 173 -2.72 11.57 2.37
CA SER A 173 -3.86 12.23 3.00
C SER A 173 -3.46 13.01 4.25
N ASN A 174 -3.97 14.25 4.36
CA ASN A 174 -3.73 15.16 5.49
C ASN A 174 -2.25 15.57 5.70
N LEU A 175 -1.37 15.33 4.74
CA LEU A 175 0.01 15.81 4.78
C LEU A 175 0.12 17.22 4.19
N ASP A 176 0.91 18.05 4.85
CA ASP A 176 1.39 19.29 4.25
C ASP A 176 2.37 19.00 3.09
N PRO A 177 2.63 19.99 2.19
CA PRO A 177 3.45 19.74 1.01
C PRO A 177 4.89 19.27 1.31
N ALA A 178 5.47 19.66 2.45
CA ALA A 178 6.82 19.24 2.83
C ALA A 178 6.83 17.79 3.31
N SER A 179 5.93 17.44 4.23
CA SER A 179 5.76 16.05 4.71
C SER A 179 5.40 15.08 3.59
N ARG A 180 4.60 15.56 2.59
CA ARG A 180 4.26 14.76 1.40
C ARG A 180 5.50 14.44 0.56
N ARG A 181 6.40 15.41 0.33
CA ARG A 181 7.67 15.19 -0.39
C ARG A 181 8.60 14.26 0.38
N GLU A 182 8.77 14.50 1.69
CA GLU A 182 9.59 13.63 2.54
C GLU A 182 9.13 12.17 2.48
N LEU A 183 7.81 11.94 2.53
CA LEU A 183 7.25 10.59 2.39
C LEU A 183 7.49 10.02 0.98
N ALA A 184 7.34 10.83 -0.08
CA ALA A 184 7.63 10.39 -1.44
C ALA A 184 9.09 9.94 -1.60
N ASP A 185 10.04 10.71 -1.05
CA ASP A 185 11.47 10.38 -1.11
C ASP A 185 11.78 9.09 -0.35
N ILE A 186 11.18 8.89 0.82
CA ILE A 186 11.26 7.63 1.56
C ILE A 186 10.75 6.48 0.70
N LEU A 187 9.52 6.58 0.15
CA LEU A 187 8.92 5.52 -0.64
C LEU A 187 9.73 5.19 -1.90
N ARG A 188 10.34 6.19 -2.56
CA ARG A 188 11.23 5.96 -3.71
C ARG A 188 12.47 5.18 -3.34
N SER A 189 13.03 5.39 -2.14
CA SER A 189 14.24 4.72 -1.68
C SER A 189 14.03 3.24 -1.33
N LEU A 190 12.78 2.78 -1.20
CA LEU A 190 12.47 1.40 -0.79
C LEU A 190 12.60 0.44 -1.98
N ASP A 191 13.30 -0.67 -1.76
CA ASP A 191 13.38 -1.80 -2.71
C ASP A 191 12.36 -2.89 -2.32
N VAL A 192 11.07 -2.56 -2.48
CA VAL A 192 9.94 -3.45 -2.19
C VAL A 192 8.85 -3.29 -3.25
N THR A 193 8.01 -4.30 -3.42
CA THR A 193 6.79 -4.16 -4.21
C THR A 193 5.83 -3.21 -3.49
N VAL A 194 5.24 -2.26 -4.19
CA VAL A 194 4.29 -1.29 -3.60
C VAL A 194 2.94 -1.39 -4.27
N LEU A 195 1.88 -1.50 -3.47
CA LEU A 195 0.51 -1.26 -3.89
C LEU A 195 -0.01 -0.04 -3.13
N MET A 196 -0.18 1.08 -3.82
CA MET A 196 -0.62 2.34 -3.24
C MET A 196 -2.08 2.60 -3.58
N VAL A 197 -2.95 2.53 -2.60
CA VAL A 197 -4.36 2.93 -2.72
C VAL A 197 -4.44 4.43 -2.51
N THR A 198 -4.94 5.18 -3.50
CA THR A 198 -5.06 6.62 -3.35
C THR A 198 -6.07 7.24 -4.30
N HIS A 199 -6.60 8.39 -3.93
CA HIS A 199 -7.33 9.32 -4.78
C HIS A 199 -6.48 10.56 -5.17
N ASP A 200 -5.26 10.70 -4.62
CA ASP A 200 -4.28 11.73 -5.00
C ASP A 200 -3.60 11.32 -6.32
N LEU A 201 -4.24 11.66 -7.43
CA LEU A 201 -3.79 11.27 -8.77
C LEU A 201 -2.39 11.80 -9.14
N PRO A 202 -2.02 13.07 -8.80
CA PRO A 202 -0.65 13.53 -8.95
C PRO A 202 0.38 12.70 -8.17
N TYR A 203 0.05 12.29 -6.95
CA TYR A 203 0.95 11.48 -6.13
C TYR A 203 1.08 10.04 -6.67
N ALA A 204 -0.02 9.48 -7.20
CA ALA A 204 0.01 8.22 -7.90
C ALA A 204 0.92 8.27 -9.13
N LEU A 205 0.80 9.33 -9.95
CA LEU A 205 1.64 9.51 -11.13
C LEU A 205 3.13 9.67 -10.78
N GLU A 206 3.40 10.38 -9.67
CA GLU A 206 4.76 10.62 -9.18
C GLU A 206 5.50 9.35 -8.73
N LEU A 207 4.78 8.38 -8.14
CA LEU A 207 5.38 7.24 -7.44
C LEU A 207 5.13 5.88 -8.11
N CYS A 208 4.08 5.76 -8.92
CA CYS A 208 3.63 4.50 -9.48
C CYS A 208 3.57 4.57 -11.01
N PRO A 209 4.51 3.91 -11.72
CA PRO A 209 4.50 3.90 -13.19
C PRO A 209 3.28 3.20 -13.79
N ARG A 210 2.62 2.31 -13.04
CA ARG A 210 1.41 1.59 -13.44
C ARG A 210 0.27 1.87 -12.46
N ALA A 211 -0.94 1.95 -12.96
CA ALA A 211 -2.14 2.06 -12.16
C ALA A 211 -3.23 1.06 -12.58
N LEU A 212 -4.02 0.67 -11.59
CA LEU A 212 -5.27 -0.08 -11.74
C LEU A 212 -6.41 0.86 -11.37
N ILE A 213 -7.47 0.90 -12.14
CA ILE A 213 -8.70 1.61 -11.79
C ILE A 213 -9.72 0.57 -11.33
N LEU A 214 -10.05 0.59 -10.04
CA LEU A 214 -11.13 -0.20 -9.46
C LEU A 214 -12.41 0.65 -9.47
N SER A 215 -13.44 0.18 -10.13
CA SER A 215 -14.75 0.83 -10.20
C SER A 215 -15.83 -0.23 -10.12
N ASP A 216 -16.86 0.03 -9.32
CA ASP A 216 -17.97 -0.89 -9.12
C ASP A 216 -17.54 -2.34 -8.82
N GLY A 217 -16.47 -2.48 -8.04
CA GLY A 217 -15.95 -3.78 -7.59
C GLY A 217 -15.20 -4.61 -8.63
N VAL A 218 -14.83 -4.04 -9.79
CA VAL A 218 -14.04 -4.70 -10.84
C VAL A 218 -12.85 -3.83 -11.26
N ILE A 219 -11.79 -4.43 -11.78
CA ILE A 219 -10.71 -3.67 -12.44
C ILE A 219 -11.21 -3.20 -13.80
N ALA A 220 -11.50 -1.92 -13.91
CA ALA A 220 -12.01 -1.28 -15.12
C ALA A 220 -10.88 -0.92 -16.11
N ALA A 221 -9.68 -0.63 -15.60
CA ALA A 221 -8.52 -0.35 -16.42
C ALA A 221 -7.22 -0.74 -15.70
N ASP A 222 -6.20 -1.09 -16.48
CA ASP A 222 -4.87 -1.48 -16.06
C ASP A 222 -3.85 -1.00 -17.09
N GLY A 223 -2.86 -0.21 -16.69
CA GLY A 223 -1.86 0.30 -17.61
C GLY A 223 -0.95 1.38 -17.02
N PRO A 224 -0.10 1.99 -17.87
CA PRO A 224 0.77 3.09 -17.45
C PRO A 224 -0.03 4.25 -16.87
N THR A 225 0.35 4.70 -15.67
CA THR A 225 -0.40 5.72 -14.90
C THR A 225 -0.64 6.99 -15.72
N GLY A 226 0.41 7.53 -16.34
CA GLY A 226 0.29 8.73 -17.17
C GLY A 226 -0.68 8.59 -18.34
N LYS A 227 -0.75 7.39 -18.97
CA LYS A 227 -1.69 7.11 -20.06
C LYS A 227 -3.13 7.06 -19.56
N LEU A 228 -3.38 6.36 -18.44
CA LEU A 228 -4.73 6.27 -17.86
C LEU A 228 -5.23 7.65 -17.41
N LEU A 229 -4.38 8.44 -16.72
CA LEU A 229 -4.76 9.78 -16.26
C LEU A 229 -4.94 10.80 -17.40
N SER A 230 -4.35 10.56 -18.58
CA SER A 230 -4.52 11.41 -19.75
C SER A 230 -5.79 11.11 -20.55
N ASP A 231 -6.47 10.01 -20.27
CA ASP A 231 -7.73 9.63 -20.92
C ASP A 231 -8.92 10.24 -20.16
N GLU A 232 -9.34 11.44 -20.60
CA GLU A 232 -10.45 12.15 -19.97
C GLU A 232 -11.78 11.37 -20.00
N ALA A 233 -12.01 10.56 -21.02
CA ALA A 233 -13.24 9.77 -21.14
C ALA A 233 -13.25 8.65 -20.08
N LEU A 234 -12.14 7.95 -19.94
CA LEU A 234 -11.93 6.93 -18.91
C LEU A 234 -12.07 7.52 -17.49
N MET A 235 -11.36 8.64 -17.23
CA MET A 235 -11.41 9.31 -15.94
C MET A 235 -12.83 9.70 -15.55
N ARG A 236 -13.56 10.31 -16.48
CA ARG A 236 -14.95 10.75 -16.27
C ARG A 236 -15.91 9.57 -16.07
N ALA A 237 -15.73 8.49 -16.84
CA ALA A 237 -16.55 7.28 -16.71
C ALA A 237 -16.43 6.63 -15.32
N HIS A 238 -15.24 6.73 -14.68
CA HIS A 238 -14.95 6.14 -13.38
C HIS A 238 -14.92 7.16 -12.23
N ARG A 239 -15.50 8.35 -12.44
CA ARG A 239 -15.61 9.42 -11.42
C ARG A 239 -14.25 9.81 -10.82
N LEU A 240 -13.21 9.79 -11.63
CA LEU A 240 -11.89 10.30 -11.31
C LEU A 240 -11.73 11.68 -11.94
N GLU A 241 -11.20 12.63 -11.17
CA GLU A 241 -11.01 14.00 -11.62
C GLU A 241 -9.61 14.47 -11.25
N LEU A 242 -8.91 15.03 -12.25
CA LEU A 242 -7.60 15.65 -12.02
C LEU A 242 -7.76 16.98 -11.32
N PRO A 243 -6.82 17.36 -10.43
CA PRO A 243 -6.82 18.69 -9.86
C PRO A 243 -6.77 19.77 -10.94
N PHE A 244 -7.45 20.89 -10.69
CA PHE A 244 -7.48 22.02 -11.62
C PHE A 244 -6.07 22.46 -12.02
N GLY A 245 -5.81 22.57 -13.31
CA GLY A 245 -4.52 22.99 -13.88
C GLY A 245 -3.44 21.90 -13.90
N PHE A 246 -3.72 20.66 -13.45
CA PHE A 246 -2.79 19.56 -13.54
C PHE A 246 -2.94 18.82 -14.90
N ASP A 247 -1.85 18.74 -15.66
CA ASP A 247 -1.78 17.96 -16.91
C ASP A 247 -0.78 16.80 -16.73
N PRO A 248 -1.25 15.54 -16.68
CA PRO A 248 -0.39 14.37 -16.49
C PRO A 248 0.65 14.18 -17.62
N ARG A 249 0.42 14.77 -18.79
CA ARG A 249 1.34 14.69 -19.94
C ARG A 249 2.58 15.57 -19.78
N THR A 250 2.53 16.54 -18.85
CA THR A 250 3.66 17.46 -18.59
C THR A 250 4.60 16.96 -17.50
N VAL A 251 4.23 15.90 -16.78
CA VAL A 251 5.06 15.30 -15.74
C VAL A 251 6.07 14.37 -16.40
N ALA A 252 7.36 14.75 -16.33
CA ALA A 252 8.44 13.81 -16.70
C ALA A 252 8.46 12.69 -15.65
N LEU A 253 8.13 11.49 -16.10
CA LEU A 253 8.33 10.29 -15.27
C LEU A 253 9.83 9.96 -15.38
N ASP A 254 10.55 10.06 -14.27
CA ASP A 254 11.90 9.49 -14.18
C ASP A 254 11.78 7.98 -14.40
N ALA A 255 12.37 7.51 -15.51
CA ALA A 255 12.30 6.14 -16.01
C ALA A 255 13.18 5.20 -15.16
#